data_09ffdd14d06eadfe3f0f959b841c7821
#
_entry.id   09ffdd14d06eadfe3f0f959b841c7821
#
_cell.length_a   1.000
_cell.length_b   1.000
_cell.length_c   1.000
_cell.angle_alpha   90.00
_cell.angle_beta   90.00
_cell.angle_gamma   90.00
#
_symmetry.space_group_name_H-M   'P 1'
#
loop_
_entity.id
_entity.type
_entity.pdbx_description
1 polymer ?
#
loop_
_entity_poly.entity_id
_entity_poly.type
_entity_poly.pdbx_seq_one_letter_code
_entity_poly.pdbx_strand_id
1 'polypeptide(L)'
;MPDQHRAQAVGCLGNPDVKTPHLDALAREGLTIPHTFANTPVCCPARAVLLTGQYCHRNGMVANDLRLREDGPSLAKSLSAAGYRTGFVGKWHLDGGPRLPGFVPPGPRRHGYQYWAANQCSHQHFNNTVFRDTPEPIKLDRFEADAYADFAIEFLQQAKTAGQPFYLTVQWGPPHDPYKAPPEYRNQ
;
A
#
# COMPACT_ATOMS: atom_id res chain seq x y z
N MET A 1 -1.45 4.52 -1.24
CA MET A 1 -2.69 4.59 -0.39
C MET A 1 -2.28 4.51 1.06
N PRO A 2 -2.54 5.54 1.87
CA PRO A 2 -2.34 5.46 3.32
C PRO A 2 -3.40 4.56 3.97
N ASP A 3 -3.05 3.92 5.08
CA ASP A 3 -3.99 3.09 5.84
C ASP A 3 -4.80 3.96 6.80
N GLN A 4 -6.11 3.78 6.84
CA GLN A 4 -7.03 4.50 7.75
C GLN A 4 -7.05 6.04 7.61
N HIS A 5 -6.63 6.57 6.46
CA HIS A 5 -6.63 8.01 6.20
C HIS A 5 -8.04 8.49 5.82
N ARG A 6 -8.64 9.23 6.72
CA ARG A 6 -10.00 9.79 6.52
C ARG A 6 -9.97 11.07 5.68
N ALA A 7 -11.05 11.31 4.93
CA ALA A 7 -11.18 12.51 4.08
C ALA A 7 -11.03 13.82 4.85
N GLN A 8 -11.52 13.89 6.10
CA GLN A 8 -11.39 15.06 6.96
C GLN A 8 -9.94 15.41 7.35
N ALA A 9 -8.99 14.53 7.08
CA ALA A 9 -7.58 14.78 7.32
C ALA A 9 -6.82 15.13 6.01
N VAL A 10 -7.49 15.79 5.06
CA VAL A 10 -6.92 16.26 3.79
C VAL A 10 -7.31 17.73 3.56
N GLY A 11 -6.34 18.59 3.31
CA GLY A 11 -6.55 20.04 3.16
C GLY A 11 -7.47 20.40 2.00
N CYS A 12 -7.25 19.84 0.81
CA CYS A 12 -8.09 20.11 -0.39
C CYS A 12 -9.54 19.63 -0.25
N LEU A 13 -9.87 18.86 0.79
CA LEU A 13 -11.24 18.47 1.11
C LEU A 13 -11.90 19.37 2.15
N GLY A 14 -11.29 20.52 2.46
CA GLY A 14 -11.89 21.57 3.26
C GLY A 14 -11.44 21.64 4.73
N ASN A 15 -10.41 20.91 5.11
CA ASN A 15 -9.85 21.02 6.47
C ASN A 15 -8.73 22.07 6.52
N PRO A 16 -8.94 23.24 7.16
CA PRO A 16 -7.93 24.30 7.22
C PRO A 16 -6.78 24.01 8.19
N ASP A 17 -6.99 23.08 9.12
CA ASP A 17 -6.01 22.76 10.17
C ASP A 17 -4.95 21.73 9.70
N VAL A 18 -5.21 21.10 8.54
CA VAL A 18 -4.34 20.05 8.01
C VAL A 18 -3.60 20.55 6.77
N LYS A 19 -2.28 20.47 6.84
CA LYS A 19 -1.41 20.85 5.72
C LYS A 19 -1.04 19.61 4.90
N THR A 20 -1.61 19.48 3.70
CA THR A 20 -1.33 18.37 2.77
C THR A 20 -0.89 18.88 1.38
N PRO A 21 0.23 19.63 1.29
CA PRO A 21 0.55 20.41 0.10
C PRO A 21 0.69 19.56 -1.16
N HIS A 22 1.23 18.37 -1.06
CA HIS A 22 1.41 17.46 -2.22
C HIS A 22 0.09 16.81 -2.66
N LEU A 23 -0.80 16.45 -1.75
CA LEU A 23 -2.15 15.97 -2.08
C LEU A 23 -3.00 17.10 -2.66
N ASP A 24 -2.87 18.30 -2.11
CA ASP A 24 -3.57 19.49 -2.60
C ASP A 24 -3.09 19.89 -4.01
N ALA A 25 -1.79 19.74 -4.30
CA ALA A 25 -1.25 19.94 -5.65
C ALA A 25 -1.82 18.91 -6.63
N LEU A 26 -1.80 17.63 -6.26
CA LEU A 26 -2.37 16.55 -7.08
C LEU A 26 -3.87 16.77 -7.35
N ALA A 27 -4.62 17.24 -6.36
CA ALA A 27 -6.05 17.55 -6.50
C ALA A 27 -6.28 18.71 -7.49
N ARG A 28 -5.42 19.73 -7.51
CA ARG A 28 -5.52 20.86 -8.47
C ARG A 28 -5.18 20.46 -9.89
N GLU A 29 -4.26 19.51 -10.06
CA GLU A 29 -3.77 19.06 -11.37
C GLU A 29 -4.58 17.90 -11.95
N GLY A 30 -5.38 17.23 -11.12
CA GLY A 30 -6.12 16.04 -11.49
C GLY A 30 -7.63 16.12 -11.22
N LEU A 31 -8.22 14.98 -10.93
CA LEU A 31 -9.64 14.84 -10.59
C LEU A 31 -9.77 14.42 -9.13
N THR A 32 -10.56 15.17 -8.37
CA THR A 32 -10.93 14.82 -7.00
C THR A 32 -12.35 14.28 -6.94
N ILE A 33 -12.54 13.12 -6.30
CA ILE A 33 -13.86 12.51 -6.10
C ILE A 33 -14.16 12.55 -4.59
N PRO A 34 -14.88 13.57 -4.10
CA PRO A 34 -15.05 13.81 -2.66
C PRO A 34 -15.93 12.78 -1.96
N HIS A 35 -16.82 12.12 -2.68
CA HIS A 35 -17.77 11.15 -2.13
C HIS A 35 -17.44 9.73 -2.63
N THR A 36 -16.42 9.13 -2.05
CA THR A 36 -16.03 7.76 -2.36
C THR A 36 -16.23 6.88 -1.13
N PHE A 37 -16.82 5.70 -1.33
CA PHE A 37 -17.16 4.77 -0.26
C PHE A 37 -16.40 3.47 -0.42
N ALA A 38 -15.74 3.01 0.66
CA ALA A 38 -15.20 1.67 0.71
C ALA A 38 -16.33 0.65 0.95
N ASN A 39 -16.42 -0.37 0.12
CA ASN A 39 -17.48 -1.40 0.22
C ASN A 39 -17.43 -2.16 1.55
N THR A 40 -16.23 -2.39 2.06
CA THR A 40 -15.98 -3.00 3.35
C THR A 40 -14.76 -2.30 3.96
N PRO A 41 -14.96 -1.31 4.86
CA PRO A 41 -13.87 -0.45 5.35
C PRO A 41 -13.05 -1.13 6.45
N VAL A 42 -12.51 -2.31 6.15
CA VAL A 42 -11.64 -3.12 7.00
C VAL A 42 -10.39 -3.49 6.19
N CYS A 43 -9.24 -3.59 6.81
CA CYS A 43 -7.93 -3.68 6.13
C CYS A 43 -7.88 -4.70 4.99
N CYS A 44 -8.00 -6.00 5.27
CA CYS A 44 -7.90 -7.05 4.24
C CYS A 44 -9.01 -6.96 3.19
N PRO A 45 -10.29 -6.82 3.58
CA PRO A 45 -11.40 -6.66 2.62
C PRO A 45 -11.20 -5.48 1.67
N ALA A 46 -10.91 -4.28 2.20
CA ALA A 46 -10.71 -3.08 1.38
C ALA A 46 -9.53 -3.23 0.40
N ARG A 47 -8.41 -3.81 0.86
CA ARG A 47 -7.24 -4.08 0.03
C ARG A 47 -7.54 -5.07 -1.08
N ALA A 48 -8.29 -6.13 -0.76
CA ALA A 48 -8.70 -7.13 -1.74
C ALA A 48 -9.66 -6.54 -2.80
N VAL A 49 -10.63 -5.72 -2.39
CA VAL A 49 -11.52 -5.01 -3.33
C VAL A 49 -10.71 -4.12 -4.27
N LEU A 50 -9.78 -3.32 -3.73
CA LEU A 50 -8.93 -2.44 -4.54
C LEU A 50 -8.06 -3.22 -5.54
N LEU A 51 -7.49 -4.35 -5.11
CA LEU A 51 -6.60 -5.15 -5.95
C LEU A 51 -7.37 -5.91 -7.04
N THR A 52 -8.52 -6.49 -6.68
CA THR A 52 -9.25 -7.42 -7.56
C THR A 52 -10.37 -6.78 -8.37
N GLY A 53 -10.85 -5.60 -7.98
CA GLY A 53 -12.06 -4.98 -8.53
C GLY A 53 -13.35 -5.76 -8.19
N GLN A 54 -13.30 -6.68 -7.23
CA GLN A 54 -14.43 -7.53 -6.86
C GLN A 54 -14.90 -7.26 -5.42
N TYR A 55 -16.20 -7.31 -5.21
CA TYR A 55 -16.79 -7.26 -3.86
C TYR A 55 -16.30 -8.43 -2.97
N CYS A 56 -16.30 -8.22 -1.66
CA CYS A 56 -15.79 -9.19 -0.68
C CYS A 56 -16.45 -10.57 -0.77
N HIS A 57 -17.77 -10.62 -1.01
CA HIS A 57 -18.47 -11.90 -1.19
C HIS A 57 -18.02 -12.66 -2.45
N ARG A 58 -17.47 -11.96 -3.46
CA ARG A 58 -16.96 -12.56 -4.69
C ARG A 58 -15.50 -13.00 -4.56
N ASN A 59 -14.65 -12.17 -3.96
CA ASN A 59 -13.22 -12.48 -3.78
C ASN A 59 -12.93 -13.31 -2.52
N GLY A 60 -13.91 -13.51 -1.65
CA GLY A 60 -13.81 -14.29 -0.42
C GLY A 60 -13.20 -13.56 0.79
N MET A 61 -12.77 -12.31 0.63
CA MET A 61 -12.11 -11.54 1.69
C MET A 61 -13.13 -10.77 2.53
N VAL A 62 -13.93 -11.49 3.31
CA VAL A 62 -15.03 -10.94 4.12
C VAL A 62 -14.58 -10.46 5.51
N ALA A 63 -13.38 -10.80 5.93
CA ALA A 63 -12.80 -10.44 7.23
C ALA A 63 -11.28 -10.27 7.12
N ASN A 64 -10.65 -9.71 8.17
CA ASN A 64 -9.19 -9.69 8.29
C ASN A 64 -8.63 -11.11 8.49
N ASP A 65 -7.32 -11.24 8.23
CA ASP A 65 -6.52 -12.44 8.46
C ASP A 65 -6.89 -13.64 7.57
N LEU A 66 -7.68 -13.41 6.55
CA LEU A 66 -7.91 -14.36 5.46
C LEU A 66 -6.81 -14.23 4.40
N ARG A 67 -6.58 -15.32 3.66
CA ARG A 67 -5.70 -15.31 2.50
C ARG A 67 -6.50 -15.11 1.23
N LEU A 68 -6.09 -14.13 0.41
CA LEU A 68 -6.67 -13.92 -0.90
C LEU A 68 -6.33 -15.11 -1.82
N ARG A 69 -7.31 -15.60 -2.54
CA ARG A 69 -7.17 -16.73 -3.46
C ARG A 69 -6.23 -16.37 -4.60
N GLU A 70 -5.22 -17.20 -4.83
CA GLU A 70 -4.15 -16.97 -5.80
C GLU A 70 -4.62 -16.98 -7.25
N ASP A 71 -5.69 -17.71 -7.56
CA ASP A 71 -6.28 -17.87 -8.90
C ASP A 71 -7.19 -16.71 -9.33
N GLY A 72 -7.54 -15.81 -8.41
CA GLY A 72 -8.40 -14.67 -8.68
C GLY A 72 -7.75 -13.60 -9.59
N PRO A 73 -8.59 -12.71 -10.17
CA PRO A 73 -8.10 -11.57 -10.93
C PRO A 73 -7.35 -10.58 -10.04
N SER A 74 -6.41 -9.84 -10.63
CA SER A 74 -5.85 -8.66 -10.00
C SER A 74 -5.41 -7.65 -11.04
N LEU A 75 -5.45 -6.37 -10.69
CA LEU A 75 -4.98 -5.31 -11.57
C LEU A 75 -3.49 -5.50 -11.94
N ALA A 76 -2.66 -5.91 -10.98
CA ALA A 76 -1.25 -6.16 -11.24
C ALA A 76 -1.01 -7.34 -12.19
N LYS A 77 -1.80 -8.42 -12.11
CA LYS A 77 -1.73 -9.53 -13.09
C LYS A 77 -2.08 -9.06 -14.50
N SER A 78 -3.17 -8.29 -14.63
CA SER A 78 -3.61 -7.76 -15.92
C SER A 78 -2.59 -6.82 -16.55
N LEU A 79 -2.02 -5.92 -15.76
CA LEU A 79 -1.00 -4.98 -16.22
C LEU A 79 0.34 -5.68 -16.51
N SER A 80 0.74 -6.65 -15.70
CA SER A 80 1.93 -7.46 -15.98
C SER A 80 1.78 -8.23 -17.30
N ALA A 81 0.62 -8.82 -17.56
CA ALA A 81 0.33 -9.48 -18.83
C ALA A 81 0.33 -8.52 -20.03
N ALA A 82 0.04 -7.23 -19.80
CA ALA A 82 0.11 -6.18 -20.81
C ALA A 82 1.53 -5.55 -20.95
N GLY A 83 2.56 -6.14 -20.35
CA GLY A 83 3.95 -5.69 -20.45
C GLY A 83 4.37 -4.60 -19.47
N TYR A 84 3.54 -4.26 -18.51
CA TYR A 84 3.91 -3.31 -17.45
C TYR A 84 4.84 -3.98 -16.42
N ARG A 85 5.86 -3.25 -15.98
CA ARG A 85 6.60 -3.60 -14.77
C ARG A 85 5.76 -3.29 -13.55
N THR A 86 5.52 -4.28 -12.69
CA THR A 86 4.64 -4.13 -11.54
C THR A 86 5.43 -4.13 -10.23
N GLY A 87 5.11 -3.20 -9.32
CA GLY A 87 5.77 -3.07 -8.03
C GLY A 87 4.80 -2.89 -6.86
N PHE A 88 5.16 -3.47 -5.72
CA PHE A 88 4.44 -3.29 -4.47
C PHE A 88 5.39 -2.91 -3.34
N VAL A 89 5.02 -1.86 -2.60
CA VAL A 89 5.76 -1.37 -1.43
C VAL A 89 4.80 -1.19 -0.26
N GLY A 90 5.19 -1.68 0.92
CA GLY A 90 4.50 -1.44 2.18
C GLY A 90 3.62 -2.58 2.69
N LYS A 91 2.50 -2.26 3.34
CA LYS A 91 1.63 -3.23 4.00
C LYS A 91 0.80 -4.03 2.99
N TRP A 92 0.99 -5.34 2.95
CA TRP A 92 0.23 -6.28 2.09
C TRP A 92 -1.12 -6.67 2.69
N HIS A 93 -1.11 -7.40 3.79
CA HIS A 93 -2.25 -7.86 4.57
C HIS A 93 -3.27 -8.70 3.77
N LEU A 94 -2.82 -9.48 2.79
CA LEU A 94 -3.67 -10.35 1.97
C LEU A 94 -3.20 -11.82 1.97
N ASP A 95 -2.24 -12.17 2.83
CA ASP A 95 -1.64 -13.51 2.86
C ASP A 95 -2.05 -14.35 4.07
N GLY A 96 -3.13 -13.99 4.74
CA GLY A 96 -3.64 -14.70 5.91
C GLY A 96 -3.04 -14.19 7.23
N GLY A 97 -3.43 -14.82 8.35
CA GLY A 97 -2.83 -14.56 9.65
C GLY A 97 -1.54 -15.36 9.90
N PRO A 98 -0.84 -15.09 10.99
CA PRO A 98 -1.09 -14.05 12.00
C PRO A 98 -0.71 -12.64 11.54
N ARG A 99 -1.15 -11.61 12.29
CA ARG A 99 -0.82 -10.18 12.04
C ARG A 99 0.62 -9.87 12.44
N LEU A 100 1.56 -10.35 11.67
CA LEU A 100 2.99 -10.16 11.87
C LEU A 100 3.62 -9.63 10.57
N PRO A 101 4.78 -8.97 10.64
CA PRO A 101 5.54 -8.63 9.44
C PRO A 101 6.05 -9.90 8.76
N GLY A 102 5.16 -10.66 8.12
CA GLY A 102 5.46 -11.95 7.53
C GLY A 102 6.06 -11.84 6.12
N PHE A 103 6.89 -12.80 5.76
CA PHE A 103 7.40 -12.96 4.41
C PHE A 103 6.31 -13.52 3.48
N VAL A 104 6.14 -12.88 2.33
CA VAL A 104 5.30 -13.36 1.24
C VAL A 104 6.21 -13.83 0.10
N PRO A 105 6.27 -15.12 -0.21
CA PRO A 105 7.18 -15.65 -1.23
C PRO A 105 6.86 -15.10 -2.62
N PRO A 106 7.87 -14.99 -3.51
CA PRO A 106 7.63 -14.72 -4.93
C PRO A 106 6.63 -15.70 -5.55
N GLY A 107 5.89 -15.24 -6.54
CA GLY A 107 4.96 -16.08 -7.28
C GLY A 107 3.48 -15.72 -7.06
N PRO A 108 2.55 -16.68 -7.14
CA PRO A 108 1.11 -16.43 -7.18
C PRO A 108 0.56 -15.64 -6.00
N ARG A 109 1.16 -15.79 -4.79
CA ARG A 109 0.75 -15.09 -3.57
C ARG A 109 0.98 -13.56 -3.62
N ARG A 110 1.84 -13.06 -4.55
CA ARG A 110 2.04 -11.63 -4.82
C ARG A 110 1.13 -11.08 -5.89
N HIS A 111 0.20 -11.86 -6.40
CA HIS A 111 -0.86 -11.45 -7.32
C HIS A 111 -0.39 -10.63 -8.55
N GLY A 112 0.79 -10.96 -9.11
CA GLY A 112 1.31 -10.31 -10.32
C GLY A 112 2.28 -9.16 -10.06
N TYR A 113 2.63 -8.88 -8.81
CA TYR A 113 3.70 -7.93 -8.49
C TYR A 113 5.09 -8.58 -8.61
N GLN A 114 5.96 -7.96 -9.40
CA GLN A 114 7.33 -8.40 -9.69
C GLN A 114 8.35 -7.82 -8.73
N TYR A 115 8.31 -6.49 -8.52
CA TYR A 115 9.12 -5.83 -7.49
C TYR A 115 8.38 -5.87 -6.17
N TRP A 116 9.09 -6.15 -5.10
CA TRP A 116 8.51 -6.35 -3.79
C TRP A 116 9.39 -5.76 -2.69
N ALA A 117 8.83 -4.88 -1.87
CA ALA A 117 9.40 -4.39 -0.63
C ALA A 117 8.28 -4.21 0.39
N ALA A 118 7.86 -5.29 1.05
CA ALA A 118 6.61 -5.28 1.80
C ALA A 118 6.66 -6.15 3.06
N ASN A 119 5.71 -5.89 3.96
CA ASN A 119 5.38 -6.78 5.06
C ASN A 119 3.93 -7.26 4.96
N GLN A 120 3.65 -8.41 5.57
CA GLN A 120 2.29 -8.94 5.61
C GLN A 120 1.37 -8.03 6.42
N CYS A 121 1.71 -7.76 7.67
CA CYS A 121 0.98 -6.81 8.51
C CYS A 121 1.87 -6.30 9.63
N SER A 122 1.88 -5.00 9.82
CA SER A 122 2.52 -4.35 10.97
C SER A 122 1.80 -3.04 11.28
N HIS A 123 1.79 -2.67 12.56
CA HIS A 123 1.33 -1.36 13.03
C HIS A 123 2.47 -0.61 13.74
N GLN A 124 3.71 -1.00 13.47
CA GLN A 124 4.90 -0.32 13.97
C GLN A 124 5.40 0.65 12.90
N HIS A 125 5.17 1.94 13.10
CA HIS A 125 5.60 2.98 12.15
C HIS A 125 7.09 3.32 12.27
N PHE A 126 7.73 2.91 13.35
CA PHE A 126 9.18 2.96 13.57
C PHE A 126 9.69 1.55 13.89
N ASN A 127 10.91 1.24 13.49
CA ASN A 127 11.51 -0.09 13.66
C ASN A 127 10.68 -1.21 13.01
N ASN A 128 9.98 -0.90 11.93
CA ASN A 128 9.22 -1.87 11.16
C ASN A 128 10.16 -2.80 10.37
N THR A 129 9.60 -3.82 9.78
CA THR A 129 10.34 -4.82 8.99
C THR A 129 9.65 -5.01 7.65
N VAL A 130 10.41 -5.10 6.59
CA VAL A 130 9.94 -5.52 5.26
C VAL A 130 10.74 -6.71 4.76
N PHE A 131 10.21 -7.37 3.76
CA PHE A 131 10.84 -8.48 3.05
C PHE A 131 10.88 -8.17 1.56
N ARG A 132 11.87 -8.71 0.88
CA ARG A 132 11.97 -8.75 -0.58
C ARG A 132 11.70 -10.17 -1.09
N ASP A 133 12.63 -10.72 -1.84
CA ASP A 133 12.47 -12.02 -2.50
C ASP A 133 12.93 -13.19 -1.63
N THR A 134 13.56 -12.90 -0.51
CA THR A 134 14.02 -13.89 0.47
C THR A 134 13.34 -13.67 1.82
N PRO A 135 13.31 -14.68 2.70
CA PRO A 135 12.75 -14.56 4.05
C PRO A 135 13.62 -13.74 5.02
N GLU A 136 14.79 -13.25 4.58
CA GLU A 136 15.62 -12.36 5.38
C GLU A 136 14.90 -11.04 5.64
N PRO A 137 14.70 -10.66 6.94
CA PRO A 137 14.03 -9.42 7.28
C PRO A 137 14.94 -8.21 7.09
N ILE A 138 14.42 -7.19 6.43
CA ILE A 138 15.05 -5.86 6.34
C ILE A 138 14.41 -5.00 7.41
N LYS A 139 15.15 -4.70 8.47
CA LYS A 139 14.70 -3.79 9.52
C LYS A 139 14.81 -2.35 9.06
N LEU A 140 13.73 -1.58 9.26
CA LEU A 140 13.71 -0.15 8.98
C LEU A 140 14.12 0.58 10.25
N ASP A 141 15.20 1.36 10.19
CA ASP A 141 15.80 2.12 11.30
C ASP A 141 15.16 3.52 11.48
N ARG A 142 14.12 3.83 10.69
CA ARG A 142 13.47 5.13 10.62
C ARG A 142 11.95 5.00 10.43
N PHE A 143 11.26 6.12 10.27
CA PHE A 143 9.84 6.14 9.96
C PHE A 143 9.55 5.38 8.67
N GLU A 144 8.60 4.45 8.72
CA GLU A 144 8.36 3.53 7.60
C GLU A 144 7.93 4.23 6.31
N ALA A 145 7.22 5.37 6.41
CA ALA A 145 6.79 6.08 5.22
C ALA A 145 7.97 6.63 4.41
N ASP A 146 9.04 7.09 5.07
CA ASP A 146 10.25 7.55 4.40
C ASP A 146 11.00 6.39 3.74
N ALA A 147 11.09 5.25 4.44
CA ALA A 147 11.71 4.05 3.88
C ALA A 147 10.91 3.51 2.67
N TYR A 148 9.58 3.55 2.74
CA TYR A 148 8.74 3.14 1.62
C TYR A 148 8.84 4.09 0.42
N ALA A 149 9.03 5.39 0.67
CA ALA A 149 9.31 6.35 -0.39
C ALA A 149 10.61 6.01 -1.13
N ASP A 150 11.68 5.63 -0.42
CA ASP A 150 12.93 5.23 -1.04
C ASP A 150 12.80 3.94 -1.88
N PHE A 151 12.08 2.94 -1.39
CA PHE A 151 11.81 1.74 -2.19
C PHE A 151 10.95 2.05 -3.44
N ALA A 152 10.01 2.98 -3.32
CA ALA A 152 9.24 3.45 -4.45
C ALA A 152 10.11 4.18 -5.48
N ILE A 153 11.02 5.06 -5.04
CA ILE A 153 11.98 5.77 -5.90
C ILE A 153 12.93 4.77 -6.58
N GLU A 154 13.45 3.78 -5.84
CA GLU A 154 14.28 2.71 -6.41
C GLU A 154 13.55 1.99 -7.56
N PHE A 155 12.29 1.60 -7.33
CA PHE A 155 11.48 0.98 -8.38
C PHE A 155 11.29 1.88 -9.60
N LEU A 156 10.97 3.15 -9.40
CA LEU A 156 10.77 4.13 -10.48
C LEU A 156 12.04 4.34 -11.31
N GLN A 157 13.21 4.40 -10.66
CA GLN A 157 14.50 4.49 -11.34
C GLN A 157 14.78 3.25 -12.19
N GLN A 158 14.51 2.06 -11.66
CA GLN A 158 14.66 0.80 -12.40
C GLN A 158 13.71 0.74 -13.61
N ALA A 159 12.44 1.13 -13.43
CA ALA A 159 11.46 1.15 -14.52
C ALA A 159 11.84 2.15 -15.61
N LYS A 160 12.31 3.34 -15.22
CA LYS A 160 12.81 4.36 -16.15
C LYS A 160 14.00 3.84 -16.97
N THR A 161 14.98 3.23 -16.32
CA THR A 161 16.16 2.67 -16.99
C THR A 161 15.77 1.55 -17.97
N ALA A 162 14.80 0.73 -17.62
CA ALA A 162 14.31 -0.35 -18.48
C ALA A 162 13.44 0.15 -19.66
N GLY A 163 13.02 1.42 -19.65
CA GLY A 163 12.12 1.96 -20.68
C GLY A 163 10.74 1.31 -20.74
N GLN A 164 10.31 0.67 -19.65
CA GLN A 164 9.04 -0.05 -19.58
C GLN A 164 7.94 0.80 -18.92
N PRO A 165 6.68 0.72 -19.38
CA PRO A 165 5.57 1.24 -18.61
C PRO A 165 5.48 0.52 -17.27
N PHE A 166 5.01 1.20 -16.24
CA PHE A 166 4.99 0.62 -14.90
C PHE A 166 3.67 0.82 -14.18
N TYR A 167 3.43 -0.05 -13.22
CA TYR A 167 2.38 0.05 -12.22
C TYR A 167 2.99 -0.15 -10.83
N LEU A 168 2.95 0.88 -10.00
CA LEU A 168 3.44 0.85 -8.64
C LEU A 168 2.32 1.08 -7.64
N THR A 169 2.19 0.17 -6.68
CA THR A 169 1.31 0.33 -5.53
C THR A 169 2.15 0.59 -4.29
N VAL A 170 1.92 1.72 -3.62
CA VAL A 170 2.53 2.04 -2.33
C VAL A 170 1.43 2.08 -1.26
N GLN A 171 1.59 1.25 -0.23
CA GLN A 171 0.62 1.08 0.85
C GLN A 171 1.27 1.48 2.18
N TRP A 172 1.14 2.77 2.53
CA TRP A 172 1.67 3.29 3.79
C TRP A 172 0.86 2.79 4.99
N GLY A 173 1.53 2.48 6.12
CA GLY A 173 0.87 2.19 7.38
C GLY A 173 0.25 3.42 8.03
N PRO A 174 0.96 4.56 8.15
CA PRO A 174 0.37 5.79 8.66
C PRO A 174 -0.76 6.32 7.76
N PRO A 175 -1.77 7.00 8.35
CA PRO A 175 -1.97 7.37 9.75
C PRO A 175 -2.75 6.35 10.59
N HIS A 176 -2.70 5.05 10.29
CA HIS A 176 -3.24 4.02 11.18
C HIS A 176 -2.65 4.14 12.60
N ASP A 177 -3.42 3.86 13.63
CA ASP A 177 -2.89 3.82 15.01
C ASP A 177 -1.75 2.78 15.16
N PRO A 178 -0.80 3.01 16.07
CA PRO A 178 -0.64 4.13 17.01
C PRO A 178 -0.19 5.41 16.30
N TYR A 179 -0.83 6.53 16.65
CA TYR A 179 -0.58 7.84 16.02
C TYR A 179 0.79 8.41 16.43
N LYS A 180 1.83 7.87 15.83
CA LYS A 180 3.22 8.27 16.06
C LYS A 180 3.75 8.96 14.80
N ALA A 181 4.09 10.23 14.93
CA ALA A 181 4.76 10.99 13.88
C ALA A 181 6.25 11.20 14.21
N PRO A 182 7.11 11.40 13.22
CA PRO A 182 8.47 11.88 13.44
C PRO A 182 8.47 13.19 14.23
N PRO A 183 9.53 13.46 15.04
CA PRO A 183 9.58 14.62 15.92
C PRO A 183 9.32 15.96 15.21
N GLU A 184 9.82 16.10 13.98
CA GLU A 184 9.69 17.30 13.15
C GLU A 184 8.25 17.65 12.75
N TYR A 185 7.32 16.69 12.83
CA TYR A 185 5.90 16.88 12.50
C TYR A 185 4.98 16.97 13.73
N ARG A 186 5.52 16.86 14.95
CA ARG A 186 4.67 16.79 16.16
C ARG A 186 4.10 18.13 16.61
N ASN A 187 4.73 19.24 16.21
CA ASN A 187 4.41 20.59 16.69
C ASN A 187 4.15 21.58 15.53
N GLN A 188 3.65 21.08 14.43
CA GLN A 188 3.31 21.91 13.26
C GLN A 188 1.85 22.29 13.23
#